data_a5a1e6bc015fe0e45951b0cc470b4a14
#
_entry.id   a5a1e6bc015fe0e45951b0cc470b4a14
#
_cell.length_a   1.000
_cell.length_b   1.000
_cell.length_c   1.000
_cell.angle_alpha   90.00
_cell.angle_beta   90.00
_cell.angle_gamma   90.00
#
_symmetry.space_group_name_H-M   'P 1'
#
loop_
_entity.id
_entity.type
_entity.pdbx_description
1 polymer ?
#
loop_
_entity_poly.entity_id
_entity_poly.type
_entity_poly.pdbx_seq_one_letter_code
_entity_poly.pdbx_strand_id
1 'polypeptide(L)'
;MDSKEAMIKAATELIEERGERLGSVTVREIGKRAGVGLGLVNYHFGNKDELIAQCVEKIINGIVARFIEMRERTEGMLPSEKLESLVEKTLDFLFEHRAVSRISILSDMQSPKPDDNTQRTYSAYLPLVAACRPDWDEDRVKRVTHCLIASMQQSFLRSGAISDALGADITDKRARADYCRRLIWDIVGAAE
;
A
#
# COMPACT_ATOMS: atom_id res chain seq x y z
N MET A 1 -22.67 -5.78 -18.22
CA MET A 1 -21.36 -5.42 -17.63
C MET A 1 -20.59 -4.71 -18.72
N ASP A 2 -20.15 -3.49 -18.48
CA ASP A 2 -19.36 -2.72 -19.44
C ASP A 2 -18.06 -3.47 -19.74
N SER A 3 -17.59 -3.41 -21.01
CA SER A 3 -16.35 -4.07 -21.45
C SER A 3 -15.14 -3.64 -20.62
N LYS A 4 -15.09 -2.38 -20.18
CA LYS A 4 -14.06 -1.86 -19.28
C LYS A 4 -14.08 -2.54 -17.90
N GLU A 5 -15.26 -2.70 -17.32
CA GLU A 5 -15.43 -3.38 -16.01
C GLU A 5 -15.07 -4.86 -16.11
N ALA A 6 -15.46 -5.54 -17.19
CA ALA A 6 -15.10 -6.94 -17.44
C ALA A 6 -13.58 -7.13 -17.52
N MET A 7 -12.88 -6.21 -18.19
CA MET A 7 -11.41 -6.24 -18.30
C MET A 7 -10.73 -5.97 -16.96
N ILE A 8 -11.19 -5.00 -16.18
CA ILE A 8 -10.66 -4.73 -14.84
C ILE A 8 -10.86 -5.94 -13.94
N LYS A 9 -12.06 -6.56 -13.95
CA LYS A 9 -12.35 -7.77 -13.17
C LYS A 9 -11.41 -8.93 -13.57
N ALA A 10 -11.30 -9.22 -14.85
CA ALA A 10 -10.44 -10.28 -15.36
C ALA A 10 -8.96 -10.06 -15.05
N ALA A 11 -8.48 -8.82 -15.14
CA ALA A 11 -7.11 -8.46 -14.78
C ALA A 11 -6.85 -8.60 -13.27
N THR A 12 -7.80 -8.16 -12.44
CA THR A 12 -7.73 -8.30 -10.98
C THR A 12 -7.60 -9.78 -10.58
N GLU A 13 -8.47 -10.65 -11.12
CA GLU A 13 -8.43 -12.09 -10.86
C GLU A 13 -7.07 -12.71 -11.29
N LEU A 14 -6.55 -12.33 -12.46
CA LEU A 14 -5.24 -12.79 -12.94
C LEU A 14 -4.08 -12.31 -12.06
N ILE A 15 -4.15 -11.10 -11.53
CA ILE A 15 -3.16 -10.53 -10.61
C ILE A 15 -3.17 -11.33 -9.30
N GLU A 16 -4.34 -11.59 -8.73
CA GLU A 16 -4.51 -12.37 -7.50
C GLU A 16 -4.04 -13.82 -7.66
N GLU A 17 -4.40 -14.47 -8.77
CA GLU A 17 -3.99 -15.86 -9.05
C GLU A 17 -2.46 -16.01 -9.24
N ARG A 18 -1.80 -15.02 -9.81
CA ARG A 18 -0.38 -15.09 -10.17
C ARG A 18 0.57 -14.57 -9.09
N GLY A 19 0.07 -13.80 -8.16
CA GLY A 19 0.86 -13.23 -7.07
C GLY A 19 2.10 -12.49 -7.59
N GLU A 20 3.28 -12.84 -7.11
CA GLU A 20 4.54 -12.14 -7.49
C GLU A 20 4.95 -12.30 -8.97
N ARG A 21 4.36 -13.23 -9.71
CA ARG A 21 4.63 -13.44 -11.14
C ARG A 21 3.83 -12.55 -12.07
N LEU A 22 3.53 -11.34 -11.65
CA LEU A 22 2.73 -10.35 -12.41
C LEU A 22 3.27 -10.02 -13.79
N GLY A 23 4.59 -10.09 -13.99
CA GLY A 23 5.19 -9.91 -15.32
C GLY A 23 4.66 -10.89 -16.37
N SER A 24 4.12 -12.04 -15.93
CA SER A 24 3.55 -13.06 -16.79
C SER A 24 2.09 -12.78 -17.23
N VAL A 25 1.38 -11.82 -16.60
CA VAL A 25 0.03 -11.43 -17.03
C VAL A 25 0.10 -10.69 -18.34
N THR A 26 -0.58 -11.19 -19.36
CA THR A 26 -0.58 -10.60 -20.71
C THR A 26 -1.93 -9.98 -21.05
N VAL A 27 -1.91 -8.93 -21.90
CA VAL A 27 -3.14 -8.30 -22.42
C VAL A 27 -4.03 -9.32 -23.13
N ARG A 28 -3.43 -10.32 -23.79
CA ARG A 28 -4.16 -11.39 -24.49
C ARG A 28 -4.93 -12.27 -23.50
N GLU A 29 -4.36 -12.61 -22.36
CA GLU A 29 -5.03 -13.40 -21.31
C GLU A 29 -6.16 -12.60 -20.66
N ILE A 30 -5.93 -11.30 -20.39
CA ILE A 30 -6.98 -10.41 -19.86
C ILE A 30 -8.14 -10.35 -20.85
N GLY A 31 -7.88 -10.09 -22.14
CA GLY A 31 -8.91 -10.03 -23.15
C GLY A 31 -9.68 -11.35 -23.30
N LYS A 32 -8.96 -12.48 -23.30
CA LYS A 32 -9.57 -13.81 -23.36
C LYS A 32 -10.48 -14.09 -22.16
N ARG A 33 -10.02 -13.77 -20.94
CA ARG A 33 -10.82 -13.96 -19.72
C ARG A 33 -12.02 -13.02 -19.64
N ALA A 34 -11.85 -11.78 -20.08
CA ALA A 34 -12.93 -10.79 -20.14
C ALA A 34 -13.93 -11.01 -21.29
N GLY A 35 -13.63 -11.91 -22.22
CA GLY A 35 -14.46 -12.14 -23.42
C GLY A 35 -14.43 -10.98 -24.42
N VAL A 36 -13.33 -10.20 -24.46
CA VAL A 36 -13.19 -9.01 -25.32
C VAL A 36 -11.98 -9.10 -26.24
N GLY A 37 -12.05 -8.41 -27.38
CA GLY A 37 -10.94 -8.33 -28.33
C GLY A 37 -9.79 -7.44 -27.83
N LEU A 38 -8.56 -7.76 -28.23
CA LEU A 38 -7.35 -7.01 -27.86
C LEU A 38 -7.44 -5.51 -28.18
N GLY A 39 -8.11 -5.13 -29.26
CA GLY A 39 -8.30 -3.73 -29.66
C GLY A 39 -9.05 -2.91 -28.60
N LEU A 40 -9.99 -3.54 -27.86
CA LEU A 40 -10.73 -2.85 -26.80
C LEU A 40 -9.86 -2.57 -25.56
N VAL A 41 -8.88 -3.40 -25.25
CA VAL A 41 -7.94 -3.13 -24.15
C VAL A 41 -7.12 -1.87 -24.47
N ASN A 42 -6.56 -1.78 -25.66
CA ASN A 42 -5.81 -0.61 -26.09
C ASN A 42 -6.69 0.65 -26.19
N TYR A 43 -7.94 0.50 -26.62
CA TYR A 43 -8.90 1.61 -26.70
C TYR A 43 -9.24 2.19 -25.32
N HIS A 44 -9.49 1.32 -24.30
CA HIS A 44 -9.91 1.77 -22.98
C HIS A 44 -8.76 2.18 -22.06
N PHE A 45 -7.57 1.59 -22.23
CA PHE A 45 -6.46 1.73 -21.28
C PHE A 45 -5.15 2.22 -21.94
N GLY A 46 -5.08 2.27 -23.26
CA GLY A 46 -3.87 2.65 -23.99
C GLY A 46 -2.78 1.58 -23.95
N ASN A 47 -2.40 1.09 -22.76
CA ASN A 47 -1.39 0.05 -22.59
C ASN A 47 -1.70 -0.86 -21.40
N LYS A 48 -0.89 -1.93 -21.26
CA LYS A 48 -1.02 -2.93 -20.18
C LYS A 48 -0.80 -2.31 -18.81
N ASP A 49 0.19 -1.45 -18.67
CA ASP A 49 0.61 -0.94 -17.37
C ASP A 49 -0.47 -0.01 -16.78
N GLU A 50 -1.13 0.78 -17.63
CA GLU A 50 -2.28 1.60 -17.22
C GLU A 50 -3.48 0.74 -16.77
N LEU A 51 -3.77 -0.35 -17.50
CA LEU A 51 -4.80 -1.30 -17.06
C LEU A 51 -4.47 -1.91 -15.72
N ILE A 52 -3.23 -2.36 -15.52
CA ILE A 52 -2.77 -2.94 -14.26
C ILE A 52 -2.85 -1.90 -13.13
N ALA A 53 -2.44 -0.65 -13.38
CA ALA A 53 -2.52 0.43 -12.40
C ALA A 53 -3.96 0.69 -11.94
N GLN A 54 -4.93 0.74 -12.87
CA GLN A 54 -6.35 0.90 -12.53
C GLN A 54 -6.93 -0.31 -11.77
N CYS A 55 -6.47 -1.53 -12.06
CA CYS A 55 -6.86 -2.71 -11.28
C CYS A 55 -6.33 -2.65 -9.85
N VAL A 56 -5.06 -2.29 -9.70
CA VAL A 56 -4.40 -2.12 -8.41
C VAL A 56 -5.09 -1.05 -7.57
N GLU A 57 -5.39 0.10 -8.18
CA GLU A 57 -6.13 1.18 -7.52
C GLU A 57 -7.50 0.70 -7.02
N LYS A 58 -8.25 -0.05 -7.82
CA LYS A 58 -9.55 -0.60 -7.43
C LYS A 58 -9.44 -1.58 -6.25
N ILE A 59 -8.42 -2.46 -6.26
CA ILE A 59 -8.16 -3.41 -5.17
C ILE A 59 -7.86 -2.63 -3.88
N ILE A 60 -6.94 -1.66 -3.94
CA ILE A 60 -6.54 -0.86 -2.78
C ILE A 60 -7.71 -0.06 -2.23
N ASN A 61 -8.49 0.60 -3.09
CA ASN A 61 -9.69 1.34 -2.67
C ASN A 61 -10.71 0.46 -1.95
N GLY A 62 -10.93 -0.77 -2.43
CA GLY A 62 -11.82 -1.73 -1.76
C GLY A 62 -11.31 -2.16 -0.38
N ILE A 63 -10.01 -2.17 -0.18
CA ILE A 63 -9.39 -2.55 1.10
C ILE A 63 -9.37 -1.36 2.06
N VAL A 64 -8.98 -0.18 1.56
CA VAL A 64 -9.02 1.07 2.35
C VAL A 64 -10.43 1.34 2.88
N ALA A 65 -11.47 1.10 2.09
CA ALA A 65 -12.86 1.24 2.54
C ALA A 65 -13.16 0.35 3.76
N ARG A 66 -12.69 -0.90 3.78
CA ARG A 66 -12.83 -1.81 4.94
C ARG A 66 -12.03 -1.35 6.16
N PHE A 67 -10.85 -0.72 5.95
CA PHE A 67 -10.09 -0.13 7.05
C PHE A 67 -10.79 1.08 7.68
N ILE A 68 -11.48 1.88 6.88
CA ILE A 68 -12.26 3.04 7.37
C ILE A 68 -13.42 2.56 8.24
N GLU A 69 -14.14 1.50 7.85
CA GLU A 69 -15.20 0.90 8.66
C GLU A 69 -14.69 0.33 10.00
N MET A 70 -13.43 -0.14 10.04
CA MET A 70 -12.79 -0.62 11.28
C MET A 70 -12.26 0.53 12.17
N ARG A 71 -12.19 1.76 11.67
CA ARG A 71 -11.71 2.94 12.40
C ARG A 71 -12.60 3.30 13.60
N GLU A 72 -13.89 2.95 13.59
CA GLU A 72 -14.82 3.15 14.71
C GLU A 72 -14.42 2.39 15.99
N ARG A 73 -13.54 1.39 15.90
CA ARG A 73 -13.02 0.63 17.04
C ARG A 73 -11.82 1.25 17.77
N THR A 74 -11.37 2.44 17.36
CA THR A 74 -10.22 3.12 17.97
C THR A 74 -10.62 4.24 18.93
N GLU A 75 -11.90 4.37 19.27
CA GLU A 75 -12.34 5.29 20.33
C GLU A 75 -11.69 4.92 21.67
N GLY A 76 -11.05 5.91 22.30
CA GLY A 76 -10.36 5.72 23.59
C GLY A 76 -8.87 5.32 23.51
N MET A 77 -8.34 4.97 22.34
CA MET A 77 -6.89 4.71 22.17
C MET A 77 -6.09 6.00 22.19
N LEU A 78 -4.87 5.93 22.76
CA LEU A 78 -3.89 7.01 22.68
C LEU A 78 -3.45 7.26 21.21
N PRO A 79 -3.01 8.49 20.86
CA PRO A 79 -2.50 8.77 19.50
C PRO A 79 -1.38 7.81 19.07
N SER A 80 -0.46 7.46 19.96
CA SER A 80 0.63 6.51 19.71
C SER A 80 0.12 5.10 19.41
N GLU A 81 -0.87 4.62 20.15
CA GLU A 81 -1.50 3.31 19.90
C GLU A 81 -2.24 3.27 18.56
N LYS A 82 -2.89 4.38 18.19
CA LYS A 82 -3.54 4.52 16.87
C LYS A 82 -2.53 4.48 15.75
N LEU A 83 -1.42 5.19 15.90
CA LEU A 83 -0.34 5.22 14.91
C LEU A 83 0.30 3.83 14.77
N GLU A 84 0.61 3.16 15.89
CA GLU A 84 1.16 1.80 15.90
C GLU A 84 0.22 0.82 15.20
N SER A 85 -1.05 0.82 15.56
CA SER A 85 -2.07 -0.01 14.93
C SER A 85 -2.19 0.24 13.41
N LEU A 86 -2.08 1.51 12.97
CA LEU A 86 -2.15 1.84 11.56
C LEU A 86 -0.91 1.38 10.79
N VAL A 87 0.29 1.57 11.35
CA VAL A 87 1.57 1.11 10.76
C VAL A 87 1.56 -0.41 10.63
N GLU A 88 1.20 -1.12 11.69
CA GLU A 88 1.14 -2.59 11.70
C GLU A 88 0.16 -3.10 10.64
N LYS A 89 -1.07 -2.58 10.62
CA LYS A 89 -2.09 -2.97 9.63
C LYS A 89 -1.66 -2.65 8.21
N THR A 90 -1.02 -1.51 7.99
CA THR A 90 -0.54 -1.13 6.65
C THR A 90 0.56 -2.09 6.20
N LEU A 91 1.55 -2.39 7.03
CA LEU A 91 2.58 -3.37 6.67
C LEU A 91 2.01 -4.78 6.51
N ASP A 92 1.11 -5.23 7.39
CA ASP A 92 0.42 -6.51 7.21
C ASP A 92 -0.27 -6.57 5.85
N PHE A 93 -1.01 -5.52 5.48
CA PHE A 93 -1.64 -5.41 4.17
C PHE A 93 -0.62 -5.51 3.03
N LEU A 94 0.49 -4.78 3.11
CA LEU A 94 1.52 -4.81 2.06
C LEU A 94 2.07 -6.24 1.87
N PHE A 95 2.27 -6.97 2.96
CA PHE A 95 2.78 -8.33 2.93
C PHE A 95 1.74 -9.38 2.52
N GLU A 96 0.47 -9.22 2.91
CA GLU A 96 -0.63 -10.09 2.50
C GLU A 96 -0.96 -9.93 1.01
N HIS A 97 -0.80 -8.72 0.47
CA HIS A 97 -1.11 -8.38 -0.94
C HIS A 97 0.15 -7.96 -1.72
N ARG A 98 1.26 -8.71 -1.56
CA ARG A 98 2.60 -8.34 -2.05
C ARG A 98 2.65 -7.85 -3.49
N ALA A 99 1.97 -8.55 -4.39
CA ALA A 99 2.00 -8.23 -5.80
C ALA A 99 1.36 -6.87 -6.11
N VAL A 100 0.17 -6.65 -5.59
CA VAL A 100 -0.60 -5.41 -5.77
C VAL A 100 0.12 -4.24 -5.11
N SER A 101 0.60 -4.43 -3.88
CA SER A 101 1.32 -3.42 -3.11
C SER A 101 2.62 -2.99 -3.80
N ARG A 102 3.37 -3.97 -4.32
CA ARG A 102 4.61 -3.69 -5.06
C ARG A 102 4.36 -2.86 -6.32
N ILE A 103 3.33 -3.19 -7.11
CA ILE A 103 2.96 -2.42 -8.29
C ILE A 103 2.57 -1.01 -7.91
N SER A 104 1.68 -0.86 -6.92
CA SER A 104 1.23 0.45 -6.47
C SER A 104 2.39 1.35 -6.08
N ILE A 105 3.26 0.89 -5.16
CA ILE A 105 4.39 1.68 -4.68
C ILE A 105 5.35 2.04 -5.82
N LEU A 106 5.69 1.08 -6.68
CA LEU A 106 6.61 1.35 -7.80
C LEU A 106 5.98 2.26 -8.85
N SER A 107 4.68 2.16 -9.12
CA SER A 107 3.96 3.06 -10.01
C SER A 107 3.95 4.50 -9.48
N ASP A 108 3.65 4.68 -8.20
CA ASP A 108 3.66 6.00 -7.55
C ASP A 108 5.07 6.63 -7.59
N MET A 109 6.12 5.81 -7.39
CA MET A 109 7.52 6.28 -7.50
C MET A 109 7.92 6.66 -8.93
N GLN A 110 7.44 5.95 -9.95
CA GLN A 110 7.74 6.21 -11.37
C GLN A 110 6.98 7.41 -11.92
N SER A 111 5.73 7.57 -11.51
CA SER A 111 4.80 8.56 -12.05
C SER A 111 3.95 9.15 -10.93
N PRO A 112 4.56 9.97 -10.03
CA PRO A 112 3.88 10.50 -8.86
C PRO A 112 2.71 11.39 -9.26
N LYS A 113 1.56 11.22 -8.57
CA LYS A 113 0.34 12.00 -8.76
C LYS A 113 -0.09 12.62 -7.43
N PRO A 114 -0.77 13.78 -7.45
CA PRO A 114 -1.21 14.44 -6.22
C PRO A 114 -2.17 13.60 -5.35
N ASP A 115 -2.83 12.62 -5.93
CA ASP A 115 -3.83 11.75 -5.32
C ASP A 115 -3.50 10.25 -5.43
N ASP A 116 -2.21 9.90 -5.65
CA ASP A 116 -1.78 8.50 -5.66
C ASP A 116 -1.89 7.84 -4.28
N ASN A 117 -1.68 6.53 -4.22
CA ASN A 117 -1.85 5.78 -2.97
C ASN A 117 -0.83 6.18 -1.90
N THR A 118 0.38 6.59 -2.30
CA THR A 118 1.41 7.11 -1.38
C THR A 118 0.94 8.42 -0.74
N GLN A 119 0.36 9.36 -1.53
CA GLN A 119 -0.18 10.61 -1.01
C GLN A 119 -1.42 10.40 -0.12
N ARG A 120 -2.29 9.47 -0.46
CA ARG A 120 -3.44 9.09 0.39
C ARG A 120 -2.97 8.51 1.72
N THR A 121 -1.94 7.64 1.69
CA THR A 121 -1.32 7.12 2.91
C THR A 121 -0.73 8.26 3.73
N TYR A 122 0.04 9.16 3.12
CA TYR A 122 0.60 10.34 3.78
C TYR A 122 -0.49 11.17 4.48
N SER A 123 -1.58 11.47 3.78
CA SER A 123 -2.70 12.25 4.33
C SER A 123 -3.40 11.56 5.51
N ALA A 124 -3.42 10.22 5.54
CA ALA A 124 -3.99 9.46 6.65
C ALA A 124 -3.07 9.44 7.90
N TYR A 125 -1.74 9.44 7.69
CA TYR A 125 -0.76 9.37 8.78
C TYR A 125 -0.46 10.72 9.41
N LEU A 126 -0.47 11.80 8.61
CA LEU A 126 -0.10 13.16 9.04
C LEU A 126 -0.79 13.61 10.35
N PRO A 127 -2.14 13.50 10.49
CA PRO A 127 -2.82 13.91 11.72
C PRO A 127 -2.47 13.05 12.92
N LEU A 128 -2.12 11.77 12.72
CA LEU A 128 -1.74 10.87 13.82
C LEU A 128 -0.33 11.20 14.32
N VAL A 129 0.62 11.47 13.43
CA VAL A 129 1.96 11.91 13.81
C VAL A 129 1.90 13.25 14.53
N ALA A 130 1.08 14.20 14.06
CA ALA A 130 0.85 15.47 14.73
C ALA A 130 0.26 15.28 16.16
N ALA A 131 -0.68 14.37 16.31
CA ALA A 131 -1.29 14.07 17.62
C ALA A 131 -0.32 13.36 18.58
N CYS A 132 0.62 12.55 18.06
CA CYS A 132 1.67 11.94 18.87
C CYS A 132 2.70 12.96 19.39
N ARG A 133 2.92 14.05 18.64
CA ARG A 133 3.98 15.02 18.90
C ARG A 133 3.45 16.45 18.79
N PRO A 134 2.61 16.88 19.72
CA PRO A 134 2.07 18.24 19.75
C PRO A 134 3.14 19.33 19.99
N ASP A 135 4.34 18.92 20.40
CA ASP A 135 5.53 19.77 20.59
C ASP A 135 6.26 20.09 19.26
N TRP A 136 5.91 19.40 18.15
CA TRP A 136 6.57 19.62 16.86
C TRP A 136 5.85 20.70 16.02
N ASP A 137 6.65 21.46 15.28
CA ASP A 137 6.11 22.33 14.25
C ASP A 137 5.55 21.52 13.05
N GLU A 138 4.72 22.18 12.26
CA GLU A 138 4.05 21.55 11.11
C GLU A 138 5.05 20.98 10.09
N ASP A 139 6.16 21.68 9.85
CA ASP A 139 7.19 21.25 8.90
C ASP A 139 7.90 19.99 9.37
N ARG A 140 8.18 19.87 10.66
CA ARG A 140 8.76 18.67 11.25
C ARG A 140 7.80 17.49 11.15
N VAL A 141 6.51 17.69 11.48
CA VAL A 141 5.48 16.67 11.35
C VAL A 141 5.41 16.15 9.92
N LYS A 142 5.42 17.04 8.92
CA LYS A 142 5.41 16.68 7.49
C LYS A 142 6.62 15.84 7.10
N ARG A 143 7.83 16.27 7.47
CA ARG A 143 9.07 15.53 7.14
C ARG A 143 9.11 14.18 7.80
N VAL A 144 8.76 14.07 9.08
CA VAL A 144 8.78 12.82 9.82
C VAL A 144 7.72 11.84 9.27
N THR A 145 6.53 12.33 8.95
CA THR A 145 5.49 11.51 8.29
C THR A 145 6.00 10.94 6.97
N HIS A 146 6.67 11.76 6.16
CA HIS A 146 7.30 11.30 4.91
C HIS A 146 8.37 10.23 5.16
N CYS A 147 9.25 10.44 6.14
CA CYS A 147 10.28 9.46 6.51
C CYS A 147 9.68 8.13 6.96
N LEU A 148 8.61 8.15 7.76
CA LEU A 148 7.93 6.96 8.23
C LEU A 148 7.38 6.14 7.05
N ILE A 149 6.66 6.78 6.12
CA ILE A 149 6.08 6.10 4.95
C ILE A 149 7.18 5.57 4.03
N ALA A 150 8.22 6.36 3.75
CA ALA A 150 9.35 5.92 2.94
C ALA A 150 10.05 4.70 3.57
N SER A 151 10.23 4.68 4.90
CA SER A 151 10.81 3.55 5.62
C SER A 151 9.93 2.30 5.51
N MET A 152 8.62 2.43 5.65
CA MET A 152 7.67 1.31 5.48
C MET A 152 7.72 0.74 4.07
N GLN A 153 7.69 1.59 3.04
CA GLN A 153 7.76 1.18 1.64
C GLN A 153 9.09 0.48 1.32
N GLN A 154 10.23 1.03 1.78
CA GLN A 154 11.54 0.41 1.60
C GLN A 154 11.64 -0.93 2.33
N SER A 155 11.12 -1.03 3.54
CA SER A 155 11.12 -2.28 4.31
C SER A 155 10.32 -3.37 3.63
N PHE A 156 9.19 -3.02 3.02
CA PHE A 156 8.40 -3.94 2.23
C PHE A 156 9.10 -4.34 0.92
N LEU A 157 9.54 -3.36 0.11
CA LEU A 157 10.14 -3.60 -1.20
C LEU A 157 11.46 -4.39 -1.12
N ARG A 158 12.20 -4.23 -0.04
CA ARG A 158 13.52 -4.83 0.20
C ARG A 158 13.51 -5.75 1.42
N SER A 159 12.39 -6.39 1.71
CA SER A 159 12.18 -7.15 2.94
C SER A 159 13.27 -8.20 3.22
N GLY A 160 13.79 -8.90 2.21
CA GLY A 160 14.91 -9.83 2.39
C GLY A 160 16.16 -9.14 2.90
N ALA A 161 16.61 -8.07 2.24
CA ALA A 161 17.81 -7.33 2.66
C ALA A 161 17.64 -6.67 4.05
N ILE A 162 16.43 -6.20 4.36
CA ILE A 162 16.14 -5.64 5.69
C ILE A 162 16.15 -6.74 6.76
N SER A 163 15.54 -7.91 6.47
CA SER A 163 15.57 -9.05 7.38
C SER A 163 16.98 -9.52 7.68
N ASP A 164 17.83 -9.60 6.64
CA ASP A 164 19.26 -9.96 6.79
C ASP A 164 20.01 -8.95 7.66
N ALA A 165 19.79 -7.65 7.42
CA ALA A 165 20.45 -6.58 8.16
C ALA A 165 20.03 -6.53 9.65
N LEU A 166 18.77 -6.85 9.95
CA LEU A 166 18.22 -6.83 11.30
C LEU A 166 18.38 -8.15 12.04
N GLY A 167 18.75 -9.24 11.35
CA GLY A 167 18.75 -10.58 11.93
C GLY A 167 17.35 -11.08 12.35
N ALA A 168 16.31 -10.55 11.73
CA ALA A 168 14.91 -10.89 12.03
C ALA A 168 14.08 -10.88 10.74
N ASP A 169 13.33 -11.95 10.50
CA ASP A 169 12.48 -12.08 9.30
C ASP A 169 11.21 -11.24 9.41
N ILE A 170 11.22 -10.02 8.85
CA ILE A 170 10.06 -9.13 8.83
C ILE A 170 8.92 -9.62 7.91
N THR A 171 9.10 -10.71 7.17
CA THR A 171 8.00 -11.36 6.45
C THR A 171 7.11 -12.17 7.39
N ASP A 172 7.64 -12.62 8.52
CA ASP A 172 6.87 -13.18 9.62
C ASP A 172 6.05 -12.08 10.33
N LYS A 173 4.78 -12.37 10.60
CA LYS A 173 3.84 -11.38 11.16
C LYS A 173 4.27 -10.88 12.54
N ARG A 174 4.78 -11.78 13.40
CA ARG A 174 5.18 -11.43 14.78
C ARG A 174 6.45 -10.59 14.79
N ALA A 175 7.46 -10.99 14.02
CA ALA A 175 8.69 -10.22 13.87
C ALA A 175 8.42 -8.84 13.23
N ARG A 176 7.47 -8.77 12.29
CA ARG A 176 7.03 -7.52 11.68
C ARG A 176 6.34 -6.58 12.68
N ALA A 177 5.49 -7.08 13.58
CA ALA A 177 4.88 -6.28 14.64
C ALA A 177 5.94 -5.65 15.56
N ASP A 178 6.96 -6.42 15.96
CA ASP A 178 8.10 -5.89 16.74
C ASP A 178 8.88 -4.84 15.95
N TYR A 179 9.09 -5.08 14.67
CA TYR A 179 9.73 -4.11 13.77
C TYR A 179 8.93 -2.80 13.68
N CYS A 180 7.61 -2.84 13.54
CA CYS A 180 6.74 -1.66 13.48
C CYS A 180 6.89 -0.78 14.72
N ARG A 181 6.86 -1.39 15.93
CA ARG A 181 7.02 -0.65 17.19
C ARG A 181 8.36 0.06 17.27
N ARG A 182 9.46 -0.64 16.93
CA ARG A 182 10.80 -0.05 16.91
C ARG A 182 10.92 1.07 15.88
N LEU A 183 10.38 0.86 14.66
CA LEU A 183 10.40 1.87 13.61
C LEU A 183 9.70 3.16 14.04
N ILE A 184 8.55 3.05 14.69
CA ILE A 184 7.80 4.22 15.20
C ILE A 184 8.62 4.89 16.32
N TRP A 185 9.17 4.11 17.25
CA TRP A 185 10.02 4.63 18.32
C TRP A 185 11.21 5.41 17.76
N ASP A 186 11.92 4.86 16.77
CA ASP A 186 13.12 5.48 16.19
C ASP A 186 12.81 6.75 15.39
N ILE A 187 11.65 6.82 14.73
CA ILE A 187 11.28 7.91 13.84
C ILE A 187 10.45 8.99 14.55
N VAL A 188 9.45 8.60 15.32
CA VAL A 188 8.51 9.51 15.98
C VAL A 188 8.89 9.76 17.46
N GLY A 189 9.59 8.81 18.07
CA GLY A 189 9.94 8.82 19.49
C GLY A 189 8.81 8.30 20.37
N ALA A 190 9.10 8.18 21.68
CA ALA A 190 8.06 7.92 22.66
C ALA A 190 7.04 9.06 22.66
N ALA A 191 5.76 8.73 22.59
CA ALA A 191 4.72 9.64 23.06
C ALA A 191 4.76 9.59 24.60
N GLU A 192 5.03 10.73 25.23
CA GLU A 192 4.81 10.90 26.68
C GLU A 192 3.32 10.92 26.98
#